data_fda4a2b00cf954de2508d20053c49625
#
_entry.id   fda4a2b00cf954de2508d20053c49625
#
_cell.length_a   1.000
_cell.length_b   1.000
_cell.length_c   1.000
_cell.angle_alpha   90.00
_cell.angle_beta   90.00
_cell.angle_gamma   90.00
#
_symmetry.space_group_name_H-M   'P 1'
#
loop_
_entity.id
_entity.type
_entity.pdbx_description
1 polymer ?
#
loop_
_entity_poly.entity_id
_entity_poly.type
_entity_poly.pdbx_seq_one_letter_code
_entity_poly.pdbx_strand_id
1 'polypeptide(L)'
;MKHILPLILALCLFASCSKDEVASKDYTYYYPTDEASITNENIPGSTEAFDPKGIAVANEKLYVINGNVLEIFNALTLAHLKTIKEYTKGATTIPLTSLTSVSVDNGRIYVGSTESRLFVFDETTNAGISTVGNGQWWQTFVHVFGVVAKDGLVFVKEKEKSIKVLDASQITETSDWNLKPIAKLNTLNGFTEVYSLDVSDGNLVVAGRDAKSYLYYNIANIKANAAASLTTPIEPQKVPFVDVKPIAVSFSKDWAVTSENVGSASYLKLYTKSEFVKMNYNTVLSVSDILGQNPFGTIVGTAQLDDRIFLSDNTNKKIRVIKINKSVIAEQNN
;
A
#
# COMPACT_ATOMS: atom_id res chain seq x y z
N MET A 1 62.79 61.00 12.12
CA MET A 1 62.04 59.83 12.64
C MET A 1 60.68 60.25 13.20
N LYS A 2 59.74 60.68 12.38
CA LYS A 2 58.45 61.17 12.83
C LYS A 2 57.34 60.96 11.76
N HIS A 3 57.19 59.80 11.16
CA HIS A 3 56.08 59.56 10.23
C HIS A 3 55.74 58.09 10.00
N ILE A 4 56.08 57.16 10.92
CA ILE A 4 55.76 55.72 10.74
C ILE A 4 54.62 55.25 11.65
N LEU A 5 54.10 56.07 12.58
CA LEU A 5 53.12 55.66 13.57
C LEU A 5 51.63 55.65 13.12
N PRO A 6 51.18 56.43 12.11
CA PRO A 6 49.80 56.38 11.69
C PRO A 6 49.46 55.24 10.73
N LEU A 7 50.44 54.54 10.14
CA LEU A 7 50.14 53.53 9.11
C LEU A 7 49.79 52.13 9.71
N ILE A 8 50.18 51.87 10.95
CA ILE A 8 49.86 50.60 11.62
C ILE A 8 48.46 50.61 12.24
N LEU A 9 47.90 51.78 12.52
CA LEU A 9 46.54 51.88 13.12
C LEU A 9 45.44 51.80 12.08
N ALA A 10 45.74 51.97 10.77
CA ALA A 10 44.76 51.86 9.70
C ALA A 10 44.60 50.42 9.17
N LEU A 11 45.55 49.50 9.47
CA LEU A 11 45.46 48.11 9.02
C LEU A 11 44.66 47.22 9.97
N CYS A 12 44.31 47.68 11.19
CA CYS A 12 43.51 46.90 12.14
C CYS A 12 42.01 47.15 12.03
N LEU A 13 41.55 48.02 11.14
CA LEU A 13 40.12 48.34 11.00
C LEU A 13 39.42 47.63 9.83
N PHE A 14 40.11 46.77 9.09
CA PHE A 14 39.50 45.95 8.03
C PHE A 14 39.51 44.43 8.33
N ALA A 15 39.76 44.02 9.59
CA ALA A 15 39.25 42.72 10.04
C ALA A 15 37.75 42.87 10.30
N SER A 16 36.98 43.11 9.26
CA SER A 16 35.57 42.80 9.23
C SER A 16 35.47 41.32 9.56
N CYS A 17 35.08 40.99 10.79
CA CYS A 17 34.44 39.70 11.04
C CYS A 17 33.30 39.60 10.05
N SER A 18 33.50 38.89 8.96
CA SER A 18 32.41 38.21 8.31
C SER A 18 31.83 37.29 9.39
N LYS A 19 30.78 37.69 10.05
CA LYS A 19 29.92 36.74 10.68
C LYS A 19 29.50 35.84 9.53
N ASP A 20 30.11 34.66 9.44
CA ASP A 20 29.52 33.59 8.69
C ASP A 20 28.10 33.49 9.26
N GLU A 21 27.10 33.90 8.49
CA GLU A 21 25.72 33.62 8.81
C GLU A 21 25.65 32.10 8.79
N VAL A 22 25.82 31.50 9.96
CA VAL A 22 25.53 30.07 10.13
C VAL A 22 24.05 29.96 9.78
N ALA A 23 23.80 29.49 8.59
CA ALA A 23 22.42 29.29 8.14
C ALA A 23 21.73 28.43 9.19
N SER A 24 20.70 28.97 9.81
CA SER A 24 19.93 28.27 10.81
C SER A 24 19.46 26.95 10.20
N LYS A 25 19.80 25.84 10.82
CA LYS A 25 19.48 24.54 10.34
C LYS A 25 18.11 24.16 10.88
N ASP A 26 17.11 24.17 10.03
CA ASP A 26 15.78 23.72 10.40
C ASP A 26 15.76 22.19 10.49
N TYR A 27 15.33 21.66 11.64
CA TYR A 27 15.12 20.22 11.82
C TYR A 27 13.64 19.89 11.64
N THR A 28 13.37 19.00 10.69
CA THR A 28 12.03 18.43 10.48
C THR A 28 11.93 17.10 11.19
N TYR A 29 10.91 16.92 12.00
CA TYR A 29 10.56 15.63 12.56
C TYR A 29 9.09 15.30 12.36
N TYR A 30 8.79 14.02 12.35
CA TYR A 30 7.46 13.48 12.13
C TYR A 30 6.99 12.75 13.38
N TYR A 31 5.70 12.84 13.67
CA TYR A 31 5.09 12.10 14.79
C TYR A 31 3.67 11.66 14.44
N PRO A 32 3.29 10.41 14.81
CA PRO A 32 1.95 9.88 14.54
C PRO A 32 0.98 10.32 15.63
N THR A 33 -0.29 10.43 15.25
CA THR A 33 -1.42 10.52 16.17
C THR A 33 -2.52 9.54 15.74
N ASP A 34 -3.16 8.87 16.68
CA ASP A 34 -4.36 8.06 16.43
C ASP A 34 -5.53 9.02 16.26
N GLU A 35 -5.98 9.21 15.01
CA GLU A 35 -6.96 10.25 14.68
C GLU A 35 -8.38 9.76 14.84
N ALA A 36 -8.67 8.55 14.34
CA ALA A 36 -10.01 7.98 14.33
C ALA A 36 -10.00 6.47 14.10
N SER A 37 -11.18 5.86 14.21
CA SER A 37 -11.39 4.49 13.75
C SER A 37 -12.76 4.33 13.08
N ILE A 38 -12.84 3.40 12.13
CA ILE A 38 -14.08 2.93 11.52
C ILE A 38 -14.37 1.54 12.08
N THR A 39 -15.58 1.36 12.56
CA THR A 39 -16.11 0.10 13.10
C THR A 39 -17.45 -0.20 12.44
N ASN A 40 -18.11 -1.25 12.89
CA ASN A 40 -19.47 -1.56 12.45
C ASN A 40 -20.48 -0.43 12.69
N GLU A 41 -20.29 0.36 13.73
CA GLU A 41 -21.16 1.48 14.08
C GLU A 41 -21.17 2.60 13.02
N ASN A 42 -20.13 2.69 12.22
CA ASN A 42 -20.03 3.66 11.12
C ASN A 42 -20.80 3.23 9.87
N ILE A 43 -21.34 2.00 9.82
CA ILE A 43 -22.08 1.45 8.68
C ILE A 43 -23.57 1.43 9.00
N PRO A 44 -24.38 2.30 8.41
CA PRO A 44 -25.83 2.36 8.69
C PRO A 44 -26.53 1.04 8.44
N GLY A 45 -27.25 0.54 9.44
CA GLY A 45 -28.05 -0.69 9.35
C GLY A 45 -27.23 -1.99 9.30
N SER A 46 -25.93 -1.94 9.56
CA SER A 46 -25.11 -3.15 9.65
C SER A 46 -25.43 -3.91 10.94
N THR A 47 -25.70 -5.21 10.80
CA THR A 47 -25.91 -6.16 11.92
C THR A 47 -24.79 -7.19 12.01
N GLU A 48 -23.89 -7.24 11.05
CA GLU A 48 -22.79 -8.20 10.99
C GLU A 48 -21.54 -7.64 11.66
N ALA A 49 -20.69 -8.53 12.16
CA ALA A 49 -19.42 -8.14 12.72
C ALA A 49 -18.51 -7.52 11.65
N PHE A 50 -17.84 -6.43 11.99
CA PHE A 50 -16.85 -5.83 11.10
C PHE A 50 -15.62 -6.74 10.97
N ASP A 51 -15.31 -7.19 9.76
CA ASP A 51 -14.18 -8.10 9.46
C ASP A 51 -13.29 -7.51 8.35
N PRO A 52 -12.55 -6.43 8.67
CA PRO A 52 -11.78 -5.71 7.68
C PRO A 52 -10.58 -6.54 7.21
N LYS A 53 -10.39 -6.57 5.87
CA LYS A 53 -9.29 -7.28 5.20
C LYS A 53 -8.52 -6.33 4.31
N GLY A 54 -8.54 -6.56 2.99
CA GLY A 54 -7.91 -5.67 2.02
C GLY A 54 -8.51 -4.27 2.02
N ILE A 55 -7.67 -3.26 1.87
CA ILE A 55 -8.08 -1.86 1.77
C ILE A 55 -7.34 -1.14 0.65
N ALA A 56 -7.97 -0.13 0.06
CA ALA A 56 -7.38 0.76 -0.92
C ALA A 56 -7.93 2.17 -0.76
N VAL A 57 -7.15 3.16 -1.19
CA VAL A 57 -7.60 4.56 -1.26
C VAL A 57 -7.40 5.08 -2.68
N ALA A 58 -8.44 5.67 -3.24
CA ALA A 58 -8.39 6.36 -4.52
C ALA A 58 -9.49 7.43 -4.59
N ASN A 59 -9.22 8.56 -5.22
CA ASN A 59 -10.19 9.62 -5.46
C ASN A 59 -10.97 10.01 -4.19
N GLU A 60 -10.26 10.23 -3.08
CA GLU A 60 -10.80 10.57 -1.75
C GLU A 60 -11.80 9.54 -1.18
N LYS A 61 -11.81 8.33 -1.72
CA LYS A 61 -12.60 7.21 -1.20
C LYS A 61 -11.69 6.15 -0.59
N LEU A 62 -12.12 5.60 0.53
CA LEU A 62 -11.54 4.43 1.16
C LEU A 62 -12.42 3.22 0.87
N TYR A 63 -11.85 2.22 0.25
CA TYR A 63 -12.45 0.94 -0.09
C TYR A 63 -12.00 -0.11 0.91
N VAL A 64 -12.93 -0.80 1.54
CA VAL A 64 -12.66 -1.78 2.61
C VAL A 64 -13.37 -3.08 2.29
N ILE A 65 -12.62 -4.16 2.18
CA ILE A 65 -13.22 -5.50 2.21
C ILE A 65 -13.62 -5.79 3.65
N ASN A 66 -14.92 -5.96 3.86
CA ASN A 66 -15.53 -6.29 5.14
C ASN A 66 -16.27 -7.63 5.03
N GLY A 67 -15.58 -8.72 5.42
CA GLY A 67 -16.11 -10.06 5.22
C GLY A 67 -16.40 -10.37 3.75
N ASN A 68 -17.70 -10.43 3.40
CA ASN A 68 -18.19 -10.74 2.05
C ASN A 68 -18.77 -9.52 1.31
N VAL A 69 -18.47 -8.32 1.77
CA VAL A 69 -18.92 -7.08 1.13
C VAL A 69 -17.77 -6.12 0.89
N LEU A 70 -17.96 -5.21 -0.04
CA LEU A 70 -17.07 -4.07 -0.25
C LEU A 70 -17.77 -2.83 0.33
N GLU A 71 -17.17 -2.25 1.36
CA GLU A 71 -17.60 -0.97 1.94
C GLU A 71 -16.81 0.18 1.33
N ILE A 72 -17.50 1.27 1.06
CA ILE A 72 -16.90 2.49 0.53
C ILE A 72 -17.18 3.63 1.50
N PHE A 73 -16.12 4.32 1.92
CA PHE A 73 -16.19 5.49 2.79
C PHE A 73 -15.55 6.70 2.09
N ASN A 74 -15.94 7.89 2.48
CA ASN A 74 -15.16 9.08 2.18
C ASN A 74 -13.88 9.05 3.04
N ALA A 75 -12.71 9.12 2.43
CA ALA A 75 -11.43 8.98 3.12
C ALA A 75 -11.06 10.21 3.97
N LEU A 76 -11.68 11.36 3.73
CA LEU A 76 -11.44 12.60 4.49
C LEU A 76 -12.37 12.70 5.71
N THR A 77 -13.66 12.43 5.51
CA THR A 77 -14.69 12.58 6.57
C THR A 77 -15.00 11.27 7.30
N LEU A 78 -14.57 10.13 6.77
CA LEU A 78 -14.86 8.77 7.24
C LEU A 78 -16.35 8.39 7.17
N ALA A 79 -17.16 9.21 6.50
CA ALA A 79 -18.58 8.93 6.30
C ALA A 79 -18.75 7.71 5.38
N HIS A 80 -19.63 6.79 5.75
CA HIS A 80 -20.01 5.68 4.90
C HIS A 80 -20.76 6.17 3.66
N LEU A 81 -20.37 5.70 2.49
CA LEU A 81 -20.96 6.09 1.20
C LEU A 81 -21.81 4.97 0.61
N LYS A 82 -21.31 3.73 0.64
CA LYS A 82 -21.97 2.60 -0.01
C LYS A 82 -21.46 1.26 0.47
N THR A 83 -22.35 0.25 0.48
CA THR A 83 -22.04 -1.17 0.57
C THR A 83 -22.34 -1.85 -0.76
N ILE A 84 -21.39 -2.63 -1.30
CA ILE A 84 -21.57 -3.50 -2.46
C ILE A 84 -21.55 -4.95 -1.97
N LYS A 85 -22.68 -5.66 -2.13
CA LYS A 85 -22.87 -7.05 -1.69
C LYS A 85 -22.82 -8.07 -2.82
N GLU A 86 -22.98 -7.59 -4.03
CA GLU A 86 -23.06 -8.43 -5.21
C GLU A 86 -22.47 -7.74 -6.44
N TYR A 87 -22.00 -8.54 -7.36
CA TYR A 87 -21.65 -8.11 -8.70
C TYR A 87 -22.88 -8.23 -9.59
N THR A 88 -23.29 -7.14 -10.21
CA THR A 88 -24.43 -7.12 -11.12
C THR A 88 -24.02 -6.55 -12.47
N LYS A 89 -24.34 -7.30 -13.55
CA LYS A 89 -24.12 -6.91 -14.93
C LYS A 89 -25.25 -7.43 -15.81
N GLY A 90 -26.07 -6.53 -16.33
CA GLY A 90 -27.29 -6.92 -17.05
C GLY A 90 -28.21 -7.76 -16.17
N ALA A 91 -28.57 -8.95 -16.64
CA ALA A 91 -29.38 -9.92 -15.88
C ALA A 91 -28.56 -10.84 -14.96
N THR A 92 -27.23 -10.74 -14.98
CA THR A 92 -26.35 -11.59 -14.18
C THR A 92 -26.09 -10.94 -12.84
N THR A 93 -26.39 -11.67 -11.75
CA THR A 93 -26.05 -11.25 -10.38
C THR A 93 -25.27 -12.38 -9.71
N ILE A 94 -24.14 -12.04 -9.09
CA ILE A 94 -23.25 -12.96 -8.39
C ILE A 94 -23.00 -12.36 -6.99
N PRO A 95 -23.40 -13.03 -5.90
CA PRO A 95 -23.04 -12.59 -4.55
C PRO A 95 -21.52 -12.47 -4.38
N LEU A 96 -21.07 -11.45 -3.68
CA LEU A 96 -19.68 -11.37 -3.29
C LEU A 96 -19.43 -12.32 -2.13
N THR A 97 -18.43 -13.18 -2.28
CA THR A 97 -18.09 -14.18 -1.27
C THR A 97 -16.59 -14.33 -1.16
N SER A 98 -16.13 -14.65 0.06
CA SER A 98 -14.71 -14.97 0.33
C SER A 98 -13.73 -13.89 -0.18
N LEU A 99 -14.09 -12.62 -0.02
CA LEU A 99 -13.30 -11.50 -0.48
C LEU A 99 -12.01 -11.36 0.32
N THR A 100 -10.93 -10.90 -0.35
CA THR A 100 -9.58 -10.82 0.23
C THR A 100 -8.94 -9.45 0.07
N SER A 101 -9.04 -8.87 -1.12
CA SER A 101 -8.26 -7.70 -1.50
C SER A 101 -9.04 -6.79 -2.43
N VAL A 102 -8.69 -5.52 -2.42
CA VAL A 102 -9.26 -4.51 -3.30
C VAL A 102 -8.14 -3.59 -3.82
N SER A 103 -8.26 -3.17 -5.06
CA SER A 103 -7.44 -2.14 -5.68
C SER A 103 -8.27 -1.26 -6.60
N VAL A 104 -7.86 -0.01 -6.77
CA VAL A 104 -8.56 0.94 -7.64
C VAL A 104 -7.54 1.62 -8.55
N ASP A 105 -7.79 1.59 -9.84
CA ASP A 105 -6.97 2.26 -10.85
C ASP A 105 -7.80 2.60 -12.09
N ASN A 106 -7.56 3.77 -12.66
CA ASN A 106 -8.20 4.23 -13.91
C ASN A 106 -9.73 4.09 -13.92
N GLY A 107 -10.41 4.50 -12.85
CA GLY A 107 -11.87 4.48 -12.76
C GLY A 107 -12.47 3.08 -12.59
N ARG A 108 -11.68 2.08 -12.19
CA ARG A 108 -12.13 0.71 -11.97
C ARG A 108 -11.76 0.21 -10.59
N ILE A 109 -12.67 -0.55 -9.99
CA ILE A 109 -12.46 -1.25 -8.73
C ILE A 109 -12.23 -2.73 -9.04
N TYR A 110 -11.14 -3.28 -8.56
CA TYR A 110 -10.75 -4.68 -8.70
C TYR A 110 -10.85 -5.37 -7.34
N VAL A 111 -11.65 -6.42 -7.23
CA VAL A 111 -11.89 -7.12 -5.96
C VAL A 111 -11.57 -8.60 -6.13
N GLY A 112 -10.60 -9.08 -5.35
CA GLY A 112 -10.17 -10.47 -5.34
C GLY A 112 -11.00 -11.34 -4.39
N SER A 113 -11.23 -12.60 -4.80
CA SER A 113 -11.93 -13.61 -4.01
C SER A 113 -11.18 -14.94 -4.02
N THR A 114 -11.11 -15.61 -2.88
CA THR A 114 -10.58 -16.99 -2.81
C THR A 114 -11.44 -18.00 -3.56
N GLU A 115 -12.60 -17.61 -4.04
CA GLU A 115 -13.41 -18.41 -4.96
C GLU A 115 -12.94 -18.30 -6.43
N SER A 116 -11.65 -18.09 -6.63
CA SER A 116 -11.00 -18.05 -7.95
C SER A 116 -11.62 -17.02 -8.89
N ARG A 117 -11.94 -15.84 -8.35
CA ARG A 117 -12.52 -14.71 -9.10
C ARG A 117 -11.85 -13.40 -8.81
N LEU A 118 -11.78 -12.58 -9.85
CA LEU A 118 -11.55 -11.16 -9.79
C LEU A 118 -12.82 -10.46 -10.31
N PHE A 119 -13.49 -9.71 -9.44
CA PHE A 119 -14.61 -8.86 -9.82
C PHE A 119 -14.07 -7.49 -10.22
N VAL A 120 -14.62 -6.93 -11.29
CA VAL A 120 -14.25 -5.60 -11.79
C VAL A 120 -15.50 -4.73 -11.90
N PHE A 121 -15.48 -3.59 -11.23
CA PHE A 121 -16.59 -2.63 -11.22
C PHE A 121 -16.13 -1.29 -11.79
N ASP A 122 -17.07 -0.54 -12.33
CA ASP A 122 -16.89 0.89 -12.61
C ASP A 122 -16.88 1.67 -11.28
N GLU A 123 -15.89 2.51 -11.08
CA GLU A 123 -15.70 3.26 -9.82
C GLU A 123 -16.78 4.31 -9.58
N THR A 124 -17.32 4.89 -10.66
CA THR A 124 -18.30 5.98 -10.56
C THR A 124 -19.71 5.44 -10.29
N THR A 125 -20.11 4.44 -11.07
CA THR A 125 -21.47 3.87 -11.01
C THR A 125 -21.59 2.68 -10.06
N ASN A 126 -20.46 2.03 -9.75
CA ASN A 126 -20.33 0.75 -9.04
C ASN A 126 -21.05 -0.41 -9.77
N ALA A 127 -21.31 -0.28 -11.06
CA ALA A 127 -21.84 -1.34 -11.88
C ALA A 127 -20.73 -2.37 -12.21
N GLY A 128 -21.11 -3.63 -12.35
CA GLY A 128 -20.19 -4.68 -12.76
C GLY A 128 -19.76 -4.49 -14.22
N ILE A 129 -18.44 -4.45 -14.46
CA ILE A 129 -17.86 -4.43 -15.82
C ILE A 129 -17.61 -5.86 -16.30
N SER A 130 -16.86 -6.63 -15.50
CA SER A 130 -16.45 -7.99 -15.87
C SER A 130 -16.12 -8.82 -14.64
N THR A 131 -16.12 -10.14 -14.81
CA THR A 131 -15.49 -11.07 -13.88
C THR A 131 -14.40 -11.84 -14.63
N VAL A 132 -13.21 -11.93 -14.05
CA VAL A 132 -12.15 -12.82 -14.52
C VAL A 132 -12.08 -14.01 -13.60
N GLY A 133 -12.10 -15.22 -14.16
CA GLY A 133 -12.36 -16.46 -13.41
C GLY A 133 -13.86 -16.66 -13.14
N ASN A 134 -14.27 -17.91 -13.09
CA ASN A 134 -15.68 -18.31 -12.97
C ASN A 134 -16.01 -19.05 -11.67
N GLY A 135 -15.10 -19.00 -10.69
CA GLY A 135 -15.26 -19.75 -9.44
C GLY A 135 -14.73 -21.18 -9.50
N GLN A 136 -14.10 -21.58 -10.60
CA GLN A 136 -13.52 -22.90 -10.77
C GLN A 136 -12.00 -22.82 -10.61
N TRP A 137 -11.45 -23.44 -9.59
CA TRP A 137 -10.04 -23.32 -9.18
C TRP A 137 -9.00 -23.77 -10.22
N TRP A 138 -9.40 -24.58 -11.20
CA TRP A 138 -8.52 -25.07 -12.27
C TRP A 138 -8.44 -24.18 -13.52
N GLN A 139 -9.13 -23.04 -13.53
CA GLN A 139 -9.20 -22.19 -14.72
C GLN A 139 -8.22 -21.01 -14.67
N THR A 140 -8.74 -19.79 -14.58
CA THR A 140 -7.88 -18.60 -14.67
C THR A 140 -7.05 -18.39 -13.42
N PHE A 141 -7.64 -18.59 -12.23
CA PHE A 141 -6.99 -18.41 -10.95
C PHE A 141 -7.18 -19.58 -10.00
N VAL A 142 -6.20 -19.79 -9.13
CA VAL A 142 -6.30 -20.70 -7.97
C VAL A 142 -6.37 -19.83 -6.72
N HIS A 143 -7.54 -19.48 -6.24
CA HIS A 143 -7.78 -18.59 -5.09
C HIS A 143 -7.03 -17.27 -5.18
N VAL A 144 -7.72 -16.16 -5.39
CA VAL A 144 -7.10 -14.83 -5.40
C VAL A 144 -6.92 -14.35 -3.96
N PHE A 145 -5.70 -14.07 -3.55
CA PHE A 145 -5.35 -13.54 -2.22
C PHE A 145 -5.05 -12.05 -2.24
N GLY A 146 -4.40 -11.56 -3.28
CA GLY A 146 -4.03 -10.16 -3.39
C GLY A 146 -4.23 -9.63 -4.81
N VAL A 147 -4.61 -8.37 -4.93
CA VAL A 147 -4.70 -7.67 -6.20
C VAL A 147 -4.14 -6.26 -6.06
N VAL A 148 -3.37 -5.84 -7.07
CA VAL A 148 -3.06 -4.43 -7.31
C VAL A 148 -3.17 -4.13 -8.80
N ALA A 149 -3.84 -3.03 -9.12
CA ALA A 149 -3.94 -2.49 -10.47
C ALA A 149 -3.16 -1.17 -10.53
N LYS A 150 -2.30 -1.02 -11.52
CA LYS A 150 -1.50 0.17 -11.73
C LYS A 150 -0.99 0.26 -13.15
N ASP A 151 -1.07 1.44 -13.74
CA ASP A 151 -0.48 1.76 -15.06
C ASP A 151 -0.91 0.80 -16.18
N GLY A 152 -2.18 0.39 -16.17
CA GLY A 152 -2.77 -0.50 -17.16
C GLY A 152 -2.48 -2.00 -16.94
N LEU A 153 -1.79 -2.36 -15.86
CA LEU A 153 -1.57 -3.75 -15.46
C LEU A 153 -2.38 -4.10 -14.21
N VAL A 154 -2.84 -5.34 -14.14
CA VAL A 154 -3.49 -5.91 -12.95
C VAL A 154 -2.68 -7.11 -12.50
N PHE A 155 -2.08 -7.00 -11.33
CA PHE A 155 -1.30 -8.06 -10.70
C PHE A 155 -2.21 -8.83 -9.76
N VAL A 156 -2.35 -10.12 -9.99
CA VAL A 156 -3.22 -11.01 -9.21
C VAL A 156 -2.38 -12.08 -8.54
N LYS A 157 -2.24 -11.99 -7.22
CA LYS A 157 -1.56 -13.00 -6.40
C LYS A 157 -2.52 -14.14 -6.11
N GLU A 158 -2.13 -15.34 -6.49
CA GLU A 158 -2.85 -16.57 -6.26
C GLU A 158 -2.33 -17.33 -5.03
N LYS A 159 -3.06 -18.37 -4.61
CA LYS A 159 -2.61 -19.31 -3.57
C LYS A 159 -1.28 -19.97 -3.93
N GLU A 160 -1.07 -20.30 -5.19
CA GLU A 160 0.17 -20.90 -5.66
C GLU A 160 1.31 -19.89 -5.70
N LYS A 161 2.52 -20.37 -6.01
CA LYS A 161 3.73 -19.55 -6.08
C LYS A 161 3.77 -18.69 -7.34
N SER A 162 2.66 -17.98 -7.62
CA SER A 162 2.56 -17.16 -8.82
C SER A 162 1.80 -15.87 -8.59
N ILE A 163 2.19 -14.86 -9.35
CA ILE A 163 1.39 -13.68 -9.62
C ILE A 163 1.09 -13.70 -11.10
N LYS A 164 -0.18 -13.68 -11.46
CA LYS A 164 -0.61 -13.49 -12.84
C LYS A 164 -0.75 -12.00 -13.13
N VAL A 165 -0.30 -11.60 -14.31
CA VAL A 165 -0.42 -10.22 -14.77
C VAL A 165 -1.43 -10.19 -15.91
N LEU A 166 -2.45 -9.34 -15.76
CA LEU A 166 -3.45 -9.09 -16.80
C LEU A 166 -3.23 -7.70 -17.39
N ASP A 167 -3.61 -7.54 -18.63
CA ASP A 167 -3.76 -6.23 -19.28
C ASP A 167 -5.15 -5.67 -18.95
N ALA A 168 -5.20 -4.55 -18.22
CA ALA A 168 -6.46 -3.93 -17.82
C ALA A 168 -7.32 -3.51 -19.04
N SER A 169 -6.72 -3.21 -20.18
CA SER A 169 -7.43 -2.83 -21.40
C SER A 169 -8.24 -4.00 -22.00
N GLN A 170 -7.83 -5.23 -21.73
CA GLN A 170 -8.53 -6.42 -22.19
C GLN A 170 -9.71 -6.81 -21.30
N ILE A 171 -9.82 -6.22 -20.11
CA ILE A 171 -10.96 -6.42 -19.20
C ILE A 171 -12.05 -5.44 -19.61
N THR A 172 -12.99 -5.91 -20.40
CA THR A 172 -14.09 -5.10 -20.96
C THR A 172 -15.45 -5.72 -20.60
N GLU A 173 -16.51 -5.01 -20.87
CA GLU A 173 -17.88 -5.55 -20.69
C GLU A 173 -18.16 -6.79 -21.53
N THR A 174 -17.43 -6.96 -22.62
CA THR A 174 -17.57 -8.11 -23.54
C THR A 174 -16.48 -9.16 -23.33
N SER A 175 -15.53 -8.94 -22.42
CA SER A 175 -14.46 -9.90 -22.16
C SER A 175 -15.03 -11.19 -21.54
N ASP A 176 -14.46 -12.30 -21.94
CA ASP A 176 -14.74 -13.61 -21.35
C ASP A 176 -14.12 -13.69 -19.94
N TRP A 177 -14.80 -14.39 -19.03
CA TRP A 177 -14.26 -14.75 -17.73
C TRP A 177 -12.92 -15.53 -17.81
N ASN A 178 -12.65 -16.19 -18.93
CA ASN A 178 -11.42 -16.96 -19.18
C ASN A 178 -10.26 -16.11 -19.75
N LEU A 179 -10.21 -14.84 -19.43
CA LEU A 179 -9.14 -13.94 -19.83
C LEU A 179 -7.77 -14.53 -19.46
N LYS A 180 -6.87 -14.59 -20.46
CA LYS A 180 -5.53 -15.15 -20.24
C LYS A 180 -4.58 -14.09 -19.66
N PRO A 181 -3.69 -14.48 -18.73
CA PRO A 181 -2.64 -13.59 -18.30
C PRO A 181 -1.68 -13.28 -19.44
N ILE A 182 -1.16 -12.07 -19.45
CA ILE A 182 -0.11 -11.64 -20.40
C ILE A 182 1.29 -12.00 -19.88
N ALA A 183 1.45 -12.15 -18.55
CA ALA A 183 2.70 -12.54 -17.92
C ALA A 183 2.46 -13.35 -16.64
N LYS A 184 3.50 -14.09 -16.23
CA LYS A 184 3.56 -14.79 -14.93
C LYS A 184 4.84 -14.42 -14.19
N LEU A 185 4.71 -14.21 -12.89
CA LEU A 185 5.82 -13.97 -11.99
C LEU A 185 5.87 -15.11 -10.97
N ASN A 186 7.05 -15.60 -10.67
CA ASN A 186 7.24 -16.63 -9.66
C ASN A 186 7.30 -15.99 -8.28
N THR A 187 6.56 -16.52 -7.31
CA THR A 187 6.76 -16.17 -5.90
C THR A 187 7.46 -17.32 -5.20
N LEU A 188 8.41 -17.00 -4.32
CA LEU A 188 9.22 -18.00 -3.62
C LEU A 188 8.40 -18.76 -2.57
N ASN A 189 9.00 -19.83 -2.00
CA ASN A 189 8.40 -20.52 -0.87
C ASN A 189 8.14 -19.57 0.30
N GLY A 190 7.02 -19.74 1.01
CA GLY A 190 6.60 -18.84 2.09
C GLY A 190 5.77 -17.63 1.64
N PHE A 191 5.45 -17.53 0.34
CA PHE A 191 4.57 -16.50 -0.23
C PHE A 191 3.20 -17.07 -0.67
N THR A 192 2.68 -18.03 0.05
CA THR A 192 1.38 -18.63 -0.26
C THR A 192 0.22 -17.73 0.14
N GLU A 193 0.29 -17.13 1.31
CA GLU A 193 -0.73 -16.23 1.85
C GLU A 193 -0.23 -14.79 1.83
N VAL A 194 -0.26 -14.18 0.65
CA VAL A 194 0.11 -12.77 0.45
C VAL A 194 -1.14 -11.97 0.17
N TYR A 195 -1.51 -11.11 1.09
CA TYR A 195 -2.68 -10.24 0.97
C TYR A 195 -2.32 -8.84 0.50
N SER A 196 -1.04 -8.44 0.61
CA SER A 196 -0.61 -7.08 0.31
C SER A 196 0.53 -7.06 -0.68
N LEU A 197 0.27 -6.35 -1.75
CA LEU A 197 1.22 -5.98 -2.79
C LEU A 197 0.86 -4.57 -3.25
N ASP A 198 1.87 -3.81 -3.64
CA ASP A 198 1.67 -2.45 -4.16
C ASP A 198 2.74 -2.10 -5.21
N VAL A 199 2.46 -1.07 -6.00
CA VAL A 199 3.34 -0.63 -7.10
C VAL A 199 3.84 0.77 -6.84
N SER A 200 5.16 0.94 -6.90
CA SER A 200 5.81 2.24 -6.80
C SER A 200 7.07 2.32 -7.65
N ASP A 201 7.27 3.46 -8.28
CA ASP A 201 8.48 3.82 -9.02
C ASP A 201 8.97 2.70 -9.97
N GLY A 202 8.03 2.14 -10.73
CA GLY A 202 8.31 1.09 -11.71
C GLY A 202 8.58 -0.29 -11.12
N ASN A 203 8.30 -0.52 -9.83
CA ASN A 203 8.44 -1.81 -9.18
C ASN A 203 7.12 -2.27 -8.56
N LEU A 204 6.80 -3.55 -8.74
CA LEU A 204 5.83 -4.26 -7.92
C LEU A 204 6.56 -4.76 -6.67
N VAL A 205 6.03 -4.44 -5.50
CA VAL A 205 6.53 -4.90 -4.21
C VAL A 205 5.50 -5.80 -3.55
N VAL A 206 5.95 -6.96 -3.08
CA VAL A 206 5.10 -7.98 -2.47
C VAL A 206 5.60 -8.28 -1.06
N ALA A 207 4.75 -8.13 -0.06
CA ALA A 207 5.06 -8.46 1.32
C ALA A 207 4.86 -9.97 1.56
N GLY A 208 5.89 -10.65 2.08
CA GLY A 208 5.86 -12.09 2.29
C GLY A 208 6.01 -12.49 3.76
N ARG A 209 4.89 -12.65 4.44
CA ARG A 209 4.79 -12.97 5.86
C ARG A 209 5.67 -14.16 6.28
N ASP A 210 5.47 -15.30 5.64
CA ASP A 210 6.15 -16.54 6.06
C ASP A 210 7.58 -16.62 5.53
N ALA A 211 7.90 -15.84 4.49
CA ALA A 211 9.23 -15.79 3.90
C ALA A 211 10.15 -14.76 4.56
N LYS A 212 9.66 -13.97 5.50
CA LYS A 212 10.40 -12.88 6.17
C LYS A 212 11.14 -12.01 5.16
N SER A 213 10.45 -11.58 4.09
CA SER A 213 11.07 -10.83 3.00
C SER A 213 10.06 -10.07 2.17
N TYR A 214 10.55 -9.05 1.46
CA TYR A 214 9.85 -8.45 0.34
C TYR A 214 10.37 -9.03 -0.98
N LEU A 215 9.48 -9.15 -1.97
CA LEU A 215 9.85 -9.46 -3.34
C LEU A 215 9.66 -8.22 -4.19
N TYR A 216 10.64 -7.95 -5.07
CA TYR A 216 10.60 -6.85 -6.01
C TYR A 216 10.61 -7.39 -7.44
N TYR A 217 9.75 -6.82 -8.29
CA TYR A 217 9.72 -7.10 -9.71
C TYR A 217 9.73 -5.78 -10.47
N ASN A 218 10.71 -5.60 -11.34
CA ASN A 218 10.77 -4.43 -12.19
C ASN A 218 9.69 -4.52 -13.29
N ILE A 219 8.81 -3.52 -13.38
CA ILE A 219 7.68 -3.52 -14.32
C ILE A 219 8.15 -3.44 -15.78
N ALA A 220 9.23 -2.72 -16.07
CA ALA A 220 9.78 -2.68 -17.43
C ALA A 220 10.27 -4.08 -17.85
N ASN A 221 10.93 -4.82 -16.94
CA ASN A 221 11.33 -6.20 -17.20
C ASN A 221 10.11 -7.12 -17.40
N ILE A 222 9.04 -6.94 -16.63
CA ILE A 222 7.79 -7.70 -16.82
C ILE A 222 7.23 -7.46 -18.22
N LYS A 223 7.12 -6.20 -18.64
CA LYS A 223 6.61 -5.84 -19.98
C LYS A 223 7.47 -6.40 -21.10
N ALA A 224 8.80 -6.30 -20.97
CA ALA A 224 9.74 -6.81 -21.98
C ALA A 224 9.73 -8.32 -22.13
N ASN A 225 9.45 -9.08 -21.07
CA ASN A 225 9.50 -10.53 -21.03
C ASN A 225 8.10 -11.18 -20.90
N ALA A 226 7.03 -10.44 -21.11
CA ALA A 226 5.66 -10.88 -20.84
C ALA A 226 5.34 -12.24 -21.48
N ALA A 227 5.48 -12.37 -22.80
CA ALA A 227 5.15 -13.61 -23.51
C ALA A 227 6.03 -14.79 -23.08
N ALA A 228 7.33 -14.59 -22.90
CA ALA A 228 8.28 -15.61 -22.47
C ALA A 228 7.96 -16.10 -21.04
N SER A 229 7.49 -15.22 -20.18
CA SER A 229 7.17 -15.51 -18.77
C SER A 229 5.98 -16.45 -18.60
N LEU A 230 5.15 -16.62 -19.60
CA LEU A 230 4.04 -17.60 -19.57
C LEU A 230 4.55 -19.04 -19.47
N THR A 231 5.76 -19.31 -20.00
CA THR A 231 6.42 -20.62 -19.93
C THR A 231 7.47 -20.65 -18.84
N THR A 232 8.25 -19.58 -18.70
CA THR A 232 9.30 -19.46 -17.68
C THR A 232 9.03 -18.20 -16.84
N PRO A 233 8.32 -18.33 -15.71
CA PRO A 233 7.94 -17.18 -14.88
C PRO A 233 9.13 -16.31 -14.48
N ILE A 234 8.91 -15.00 -14.40
CA ILE A 234 9.93 -14.04 -13.98
C ILE A 234 10.22 -14.21 -12.49
N GLU A 235 11.50 -14.38 -12.17
CA GLU A 235 11.97 -14.48 -10.78
C GLU A 235 12.06 -13.09 -10.12
N PRO A 236 11.74 -12.99 -8.82
CA PRO A 236 11.86 -11.76 -8.06
C PRO A 236 13.29 -11.48 -7.62
N GLN A 237 13.57 -10.22 -7.35
CA GLN A 237 14.62 -9.87 -6.43
C GLN A 237 14.11 -10.03 -5.00
N LYS A 238 14.69 -10.95 -4.23
CA LYS A 238 14.32 -11.19 -2.82
C LYS A 238 15.17 -10.32 -1.91
N VAL A 239 14.51 -9.60 -0.99
CA VAL A 239 15.19 -8.86 0.07
C VAL A 239 14.77 -9.44 1.42
N PRO A 240 15.66 -10.17 2.09
CA PRO A 240 15.35 -10.81 3.36
C PRO A 240 15.34 -9.80 4.52
N PHE A 241 14.43 -10.03 5.46
CA PHE A 241 14.42 -9.39 6.76
C PHE A 241 14.70 -10.43 7.84
N VAL A 242 15.61 -10.11 8.74
CA VAL A 242 15.89 -10.95 9.90
C VAL A 242 14.85 -10.66 10.98
N ASP A 243 14.18 -11.70 11.47
CA ASP A 243 13.21 -11.65 12.58
C ASP A 243 11.94 -10.81 12.36
N VAL A 244 11.70 -10.33 11.13
CA VAL A 244 10.53 -9.54 10.76
C VAL A 244 9.68 -10.31 9.76
N LYS A 245 8.36 -10.27 9.94
CA LYS A 245 7.39 -10.85 9.02
C LYS A 245 6.58 -9.72 8.38
N PRO A 246 6.95 -9.25 7.19
CA PRO A 246 6.19 -8.22 6.50
C PRO A 246 4.82 -8.76 6.09
N ILE A 247 3.75 -8.03 6.46
CA ILE A 247 2.37 -8.44 6.19
C ILE A 247 1.72 -7.54 5.16
N ALA A 248 1.91 -6.22 5.30
CA ALA A 248 1.34 -5.24 4.42
C ALA A 248 2.37 -4.21 3.97
N VAL A 249 2.19 -3.69 2.77
CA VAL A 249 2.95 -2.59 2.21
C VAL A 249 2.01 -1.69 1.42
N SER A 250 2.21 -0.39 1.53
CA SER A 250 1.54 0.61 0.68
C SER A 250 2.44 1.81 0.44
N PHE A 251 2.23 2.48 -0.68
CA PHE A 251 3.01 3.64 -1.08
C PHE A 251 2.11 4.87 -1.25
N SER A 252 2.59 6.01 -0.79
CA SER A 252 2.08 7.34 -1.12
C SER A 252 3.08 8.09 -1.99
N LYS A 253 2.91 9.40 -2.11
CA LYS A 253 3.87 10.26 -2.81
C LYS A 253 5.25 10.19 -2.17
N ASP A 254 5.35 10.26 -0.86
CA ASP A 254 6.60 10.44 -0.13
C ASP A 254 6.98 9.24 0.75
N TRP A 255 6.02 8.39 1.10
CA TRP A 255 6.20 7.35 2.10
C TRP A 255 5.95 5.93 1.56
N ALA A 256 6.74 4.98 2.08
CA ALA A 256 6.39 3.58 2.14
C ALA A 256 5.95 3.25 3.56
N VAL A 257 4.77 2.69 3.71
CA VAL A 257 4.22 2.22 4.99
C VAL A 257 4.21 0.71 4.98
N THR A 258 4.75 0.12 6.02
CA THR A 258 4.76 -1.33 6.19
C THR A 258 4.13 -1.74 7.51
N SER A 259 3.41 -2.83 7.48
CA SER A 259 3.05 -3.59 8.69
C SER A 259 3.93 -4.82 8.78
N GLU A 260 4.56 -4.99 9.93
CA GLU A 260 5.53 -6.05 10.17
C GLU A 260 5.21 -6.75 11.51
N ASN A 261 5.33 -8.07 11.56
CA ASN A 261 5.18 -8.82 12.81
C ASN A 261 6.53 -9.30 13.32
N VAL A 262 6.76 -9.05 14.62
CA VAL A 262 7.86 -9.61 15.39
C VAL A 262 7.24 -10.41 16.53
N GLY A 263 7.35 -11.73 16.49
CA GLY A 263 6.60 -12.60 17.40
C GLY A 263 5.10 -12.43 17.21
N SER A 264 4.39 -12.04 18.28
CA SER A 264 2.94 -11.76 18.30
C SER A 264 2.61 -10.26 18.14
N ALA A 265 3.61 -9.39 18.14
CA ALA A 265 3.41 -7.95 18.04
C ALA A 265 3.38 -7.48 16.58
N SER A 266 2.48 -6.56 16.27
CA SER A 266 2.45 -5.88 14.98
C SER A 266 3.09 -4.50 15.10
N TYR A 267 3.98 -4.22 14.18
CA TYR A 267 4.69 -2.94 14.07
C TYR A 267 4.30 -2.23 12.78
N LEU A 268 4.03 -0.97 12.90
CA LEU A 268 3.83 -0.09 11.76
C LEU A 268 5.05 0.81 11.62
N LYS A 269 5.68 0.77 10.45
CA LYS A 269 6.88 1.54 10.15
C LYS A 269 6.71 2.39 8.90
N LEU A 270 7.29 3.59 8.94
CA LEU A 270 7.40 4.50 7.82
C LEU A 270 8.84 4.55 7.34
N TYR A 271 8.97 4.51 6.02
CA TYR A 271 10.21 4.73 5.30
C TYR A 271 10.00 5.84 4.28
N THR A 272 11.05 6.57 3.92
CA THR A 272 10.95 7.38 2.71
C THR A 272 10.78 6.44 1.52
N LYS A 273 9.81 6.75 0.65
CA LYS A 273 9.50 5.91 -0.51
C LYS A 273 10.71 5.68 -1.40
N SER A 274 11.46 6.76 -1.69
CA SER A 274 12.63 6.71 -2.57
C SER A 274 13.74 5.79 -2.06
N GLU A 275 13.92 5.67 -0.75
CA GLU A 275 14.91 4.74 -0.18
C GLU A 275 14.35 3.31 -0.10
N PHE A 276 13.09 3.16 0.26
CA PHE A 276 12.47 1.84 0.34
C PHE A 276 12.49 1.11 -1.01
N VAL A 277 12.16 1.79 -2.11
CA VAL A 277 12.21 1.17 -3.46
C VAL A 277 13.63 0.85 -3.93
N LYS A 278 14.66 1.50 -3.37
CA LYS A 278 16.07 1.16 -3.56
C LYS A 278 16.57 0.07 -2.60
N MET A 279 15.66 -0.52 -1.81
CA MET A 279 15.97 -1.54 -0.81
C MET A 279 16.83 -1.04 0.36
N ASN A 280 16.79 0.26 0.63
CA ASN A 280 17.38 0.86 1.80
C ASN A 280 16.31 1.06 2.87
N TYR A 281 16.31 0.20 3.90
CA TYR A 281 15.26 0.12 4.93
C TYR A 281 15.60 0.89 6.19
N ASN A 282 16.14 2.09 6.05
CA ASN A 282 16.30 3.00 7.18
C ASN A 282 14.91 3.52 7.60
N THR A 283 14.40 3.02 8.71
CA THR A 283 13.12 3.45 9.27
C THR A 283 13.19 4.92 9.64
N VAL A 284 12.26 5.72 9.10
CA VAL A 284 12.11 7.13 9.49
C VAL A 284 11.30 7.23 10.77
N LEU A 285 10.26 6.41 10.90
CA LEU A 285 9.35 6.45 12.03
C LEU A 285 8.81 5.07 12.35
N SER A 286 8.96 4.64 13.60
CA SER A 286 8.25 3.49 14.16
C SER A 286 7.00 3.99 14.86
N VAL A 287 5.86 3.88 14.20
CA VAL A 287 4.58 4.40 14.71
C VAL A 287 4.17 3.66 15.98
N SER A 288 4.40 2.35 16.02
CA SER A 288 4.05 1.52 17.18
C SER A 288 4.79 1.90 18.44
N ASP A 289 6.07 2.28 18.32
CA ASP A 289 6.89 2.64 19.48
C ASP A 289 6.46 3.98 20.08
N ILE A 290 5.92 4.88 19.25
CA ILE A 290 5.46 6.21 19.70
C ILE A 290 4.06 6.14 20.30
N LEU A 291 3.15 5.36 19.71
CA LEU A 291 1.77 5.23 20.22
C LEU A 291 1.63 4.32 21.45
N GLY A 292 2.73 3.69 21.89
CA GLY A 292 2.79 2.84 23.07
C GLY A 292 2.87 1.34 22.76
N GLN A 293 2.96 0.52 23.78
CA GLN A 293 3.17 -0.92 23.62
C GLN A 293 1.96 -1.59 22.95
N ASN A 294 2.19 -2.22 21.80
CA ASN A 294 1.24 -3.03 21.05
C ASN A 294 -0.14 -2.38 20.82
N PRO A 295 -0.22 -1.16 20.27
CA PRO A 295 -1.51 -0.50 20.04
C PRO A 295 -2.33 -1.19 18.95
N PHE A 296 -1.70 -2.08 18.17
CA PHE A 296 -2.29 -2.74 17.01
C PHE A 296 -2.50 -4.23 17.25
N GLY A 297 -3.61 -4.75 16.72
CA GLY A 297 -3.79 -6.17 16.48
C GLY A 297 -3.06 -6.61 15.20
N THR A 298 -3.58 -7.63 14.51
CA THR A 298 -3.02 -8.06 13.23
C THR A 298 -3.43 -7.10 12.13
N ILE A 299 -2.48 -6.32 11.62
CA ILE A 299 -2.69 -5.42 10.48
C ILE A 299 -2.52 -6.21 9.20
N VAL A 300 -3.59 -6.38 8.44
CA VAL A 300 -3.61 -7.18 7.20
C VAL A 300 -3.63 -6.34 5.93
N GLY A 301 -3.88 -5.04 6.03
CA GLY A 301 -3.87 -4.11 4.90
C GLY A 301 -3.49 -2.69 5.35
N THR A 302 -2.81 -1.98 4.47
CA THR A 302 -2.47 -0.57 4.64
C THR A 302 -2.82 0.19 3.38
N ALA A 303 -3.29 1.44 3.53
CA ALA A 303 -3.51 2.37 2.43
C ALA A 303 -3.20 3.79 2.91
N GLN A 304 -2.94 4.72 2.01
CA GLN A 304 -2.52 6.06 2.36
C GLN A 304 -3.25 7.12 1.54
N LEU A 305 -3.56 8.23 2.20
CA LEU A 305 -4.02 9.47 1.56
C LEU A 305 -3.32 10.65 2.25
N ASP A 306 -2.44 11.32 1.53
CA ASP A 306 -1.62 12.42 2.03
C ASP A 306 -0.88 12.05 3.34
N ASP A 307 -1.21 12.68 4.46
CA ASP A 307 -0.64 12.46 5.79
C ASP A 307 -1.39 11.41 6.62
N ARG A 308 -2.45 10.79 6.04
CA ARG A 308 -3.25 9.74 6.69
C ARG A 308 -2.85 8.35 6.24
N ILE A 309 -2.74 7.47 7.21
CA ILE A 309 -2.53 6.03 7.00
C ILE A 309 -3.77 5.30 7.52
N PHE A 310 -4.38 4.51 6.67
CA PHE A 310 -5.49 3.63 6.99
C PHE A 310 -4.95 2.23 7.23
N LEU A 311 -5.34 1.61 8.33
CA LEU A 311 -4.88 0.29 8.76
C LEU A 311 -6.08 -0.65 8.94
N SER A 312 -6.07 -1.76 8.23
CA SER A 312 -7.01 -2.85 8.48
C SER A 312 -6.55 -3.67 9.68
N ASP A 313 -7.04 -3.32 10.87
CA ASP A 313 -6.77 -4.03 12.13
C ASP A 313 -7.81 -5.15 12.31
N ASN A 314 -7.49 -6.30 11.72
CA ASN A 314 -8.42 -7.43 11.67
C ASN A 314 -8.70 -8.03 13.05
N THR A 315 -7.72 -8.08 13.95
CA THR A 315 -7.91 -8.60 15.31
C THR A 315 -8.84 -7.69 16.12
N ASN A 316 -8.66 -6.38 16.03
CA ASN A 316 -9.48 -5.42 16.77
C ASN A 316 -10.76 -5.02 16.03
N LYS A 317 -11.04 -5.64 14.87
CA LYS A 317 -12.25 -5.45 14.08
C LYS A 317 -12.54 -3.99 13.76
N LYS A 318 -11.53 -3.27 13.23
CA LYS A 318 -11.65 -1.86 12.87
C LYS A 318 -10.65 -1.43 11.79
N ILE A 319 -10.97 -0.37 11.10
CA ILE A 319 -9.97 0.42 10.38
C ILE A 319 -9.48 1.51 11.34
N ARG A 320 -8.18 1.59 11.54
CA ARG A 320 -7.57 2.72 12.27
C ARG A 320 -7.07 3.77 11.30
N VAL A 321 -7.19 5.01 11.69
CA VAL A 321 -6.68 6.15 10.93
C VAL A 321 -5.59 6.82 11.75
N ILE A 322 -4.37 6.72 11.23
CA ILE A 322 -3.19 7.34 11.84
C ILE A 322 -2.82 8.56 11.01
N LYS A 323 -2.71 9.70 11.65
CA LYS A 323 -2.22 10.93 11.02
C LYS A 323 -0.74 11.11 11.30
N ILE A 324 0.04 11.39 10.27
CA ILE A 324 1.47 11.73 10.39
C ILE A 324 1.60 13.24 10.39
N ASN A 325 1.92 13.79 11.54
CA ASN A 325 2.15 15.22 11.71
C ASN A 325 3.62 15.54 11.43
N LYS A 326 3.85 16.76 10.95
CA LYS A 326 5.17 17.31 10.69
C LYS A 326 5.40 18.53 11.58
N SER A 327 6.53 18.61 12.23
CA SER A 327 6.97 19.79 12.96
C SER A 327 8.37 20.20 12.50
N VAL A 328 8.59 21.51 12.42
CA VAL A 328 9.87 22.11 12.06
C VAL A 328 10.35 22.92 13.24
N ILE A 329 11.54 22.62 13.74
CA ILE A 329 12.21 23.35 14.81
C ILE A 329 13.40 24.08 14.21
N ALA A 330 13.38 25.42 14.30
CA ALA A 330 14.55 26.21 13.98
C ALA A 330 15.62 26.01 15.07
N GLU A 331 16.85 25.79 14.67
CA GLU A 331 17.97 25.75 15.61
C GLU A 331 18.12 27.14 16.25
N GLN A 332 17.84 27.23 17.54
CA GLN A 332 18.17 28.46 18.28
C GLN A 332 19.70 28.48 18.51
N ASN A 333 20.36 29.36 17.79
CA ASN A 333 21.77 29.66 18.06
C ASN A 333 21.86 30.29 19.46
N ASN A 334 22.29 29.54 20.48
CA ASN A 334 22.69 30.05 21.78
C ASN A 334 24.10 30.60 21.70
#